data_4c7a26e6b24d75135a94fc047260690a
#
_entry.id   4c7a26e6b24d75135a94fc047260690a
#
_cell.length_a   1.000
_cell.length_b   1.000
_cell.length_c   1.000
_cell.angle_alpha   90.00
_cell.angle_beta   90.00
_cell.angle_gamma   90.00
#
_symmetry.space_group_name_H-M   'P 1'
#
loop_
_entity.id
_entity.type
_entity.pdbx_description
1 polymer ?
#
loop_
_entity_poly.entity_id
_entity_poly.type
_entity_poly.pdbx_seq_one_letter_code
_entity_poly.pdbx_strand_id
1 'polypeptide(L)'
;KHTKLGLDACNDDCCQRYQGISNISKSSIKAARNTRGKILMYKNTICDTRYSKSCGGRTEKGDNVWEIDYKPYLESTSDSDYNDETNLSDEQSFEKWLTEQSLSFCGPKFIEEKNLSKYLGNVDEKGKYHRWEVCYSNDELIKIIFDKTGKQFSKISKIVPKKRGASGRILHLDVLGKKINGKEFSLSIKSEYEIRKIAGIAISLTVPHLFNKFCW
;
A
#
# COMPACT_ATOMS: atom_id res chain seq x y z
N LYS A 1 8.54 -5.31 20.24
CA LYS A 1 7.71 -6.49 20.53
C LYS A 1 8.57 -7.70 20.92
N HIS A 2 9.65 -7.98 20.19
CA HIS A 2 10.49 -9.17 20.39
C HIS A 2 11.51 -9.02 21.52
N THR A 3 12.04 -7.83 21.74
CA THR A 3 12.98 -7.53 22.84
C THR A 3 12.45 -7.91 24.23
N LYS A 4 11.13 -7.77 24.44
CA LYS A 4 10.48 -8.22 25.69
C LYS A 4 10.50 -9.75 25.90
N LEU A 5 10.75 -10.50 24.82
CA LEU A 5 10.84 -11.95 24.81
C LEU A 5 12.31 -12.43 24.69
N GLY A 6 13.27 -11.51 24.74
CA GLY A 6 14.69 -11.83 24.56
C GLY A 6 15.05 -12.28 23.15
N LEU A 7 14.24 -11.88 22.14
CA LEU A 7 14.44 -12.23 20.73
C LEU A 7 14.80 -11.00 19.91
N ASP A 8 15.70 -11.14 18.95
CA ASP A 8 16.08 -10.08 18.00
C ASP A 8 15.02 -9.93 16.89
N ALA A 9 14.46 -11.04 16.42
CA ALA A 9 13.47 -11.11 15.35
C ALA A 9 12.60 -12.35 15.47
N CYS A 10 11.50 -12.39 14.73
CA CYS A 10 10.68 -13.59 14.54
C CYS A 10 10.64 -14.01 13.07
N ASN A 11 10.12 -15.19 12.79
CA ASN A 11 9.91 -15.70 11.44
C ASN A 11 8.54 -15.38 10.84
N ASP A 12 7.80 -14.45 11.45
CA ASP A 12 6.47 -14.02 11.01
C ASP A 12 6.54 -12.71 10.25
N ASP A 13 5.44 -12.32 9.61
CA ASP A 13 5.32 -11.13 8.76
C ASP A 13 5.66 -9.81 9.48
N CYS A 14 5.62 -9.79 10.81
CA CYS A 14 5.97 -8.60 11.59
C CYS A 14 7.47 -8.25 11.54
N CYS A 15 8.34 -9.19 11.17
CA CYS A 15 9.76 -8.94 10.91
C CYS A 15 10.10 -9.23 9.46
N GLN A 16 10.29 -10.49 9.15
CA GLN A 16 10.55 -10.98 7.81
C GLN A 16 10.17 -12.46 7.80
N ARG A 17 9.15 -12.82 7.02
CA ARG A 17 8.69 -14.20 6.95
C ARG A 17 9.79 -15.11 6.42
N TYR A 18 10.36 -15.93 7.30
CA TYR A 18 11.38 -16.88 6.93
C TYR A 18 10.72 -18.17 6.41
N GLN A 19 10.97 -18.49 5.16
CA GLN A 19 10.39 -19.66 4.47
C GLN A 19 11.37 -20.83 4.30
N GLY A 20 12.47 -20.85 5.03
CA GLY A 20 13.52 -21.84 4.90
C GLY A 20 14.48 -21.55 3.75
N ILE A 21 15.24 -22.55 3.36
CA ILE A 21 16.34 -22.44 2.38
C ILE A 21 16.06 -23.14 1.06
N SER A 22 14.92 -23.82 0.91
CA SER A 22 14.61 -24.63 -0.27
C SER A 22 14.52 -23.84 -1.58
N ASN A 23 14.18 -22.55 -1.50
CA ASN A 23 14.01 -21.65 -2.65
C ASN A 23 15.17 -20.64 -2.83
N ILE A 24 16.32 -20.89 -2.19
CA ILE A 24 17.46 -20.00 -2.32
C ILE A 24 18.09 -20.11 -3.71
N SER A 25 18.14 -18.99 -4.45
CA SER A 25 18.80 -18.89 -5.73
C SER A 25 20.30 -18.62 -5.61
N LYS A 26 21.08 -18.99 -6.63
CA LYS A 26 22.51 -18.62 -6.71
C LYS A 26 22.71 -17.09 -6.66
N SER A 27 21.79 -16.34 -7.24
CA SER A 27 21.80 -14.88 -7.23
C SER A 27 21.60 -14.30 -5.84
N SER A 28 20.67 -14.84 -5.03
CA SER A 28 20.45 -14.39 -3.66
C SER A 28 21.64 -14.70 -2.75
N ILE A 29 22.27 -15.87 -2.91
CA ILE A 29 23.50 -16.21 -2.19
C ILE A 29 24.63 -15.21 -2.55
N LYS A 30 24.82 -14.93 -3.85
CA LYS A 30 25.82 -13.96 -4.32
C LYS A 30 25.54 -12.57 -3.76
N ALA A 31 24.28 -12.11 -3.79
CA ALA A 31 23.88 -10.82 -3.26
C ALA A 31 24.17 -10.71 -1.76
N ALA A 32 23.77 -11.71 -0.97
CA ALA A 32 24.04 -11.75 0.47
C ALA A 32 25.55 -11.72 0.81
N ARG A 33 26.36 -12.45 0.05
CA ARG A 33 27.84 -12.43 0.22
C ARG A 33 28.44 -11.06 -0.11
N ASN A 34 27.99 -10.44 -1.21
CA ASN A 34 28.51 -9.15 -1.67
C ASN A 34 28.12 -7.97 -0.76
N THR A 35 27.03 -8.12 -0.01
CA THR A 35 26.53 -7.11 0.93
C THR A 35 26.82 -7.41 2.39
N ARG A 36 27.53 -8.50 2.68
CA ARG A 36 27.89 -8.88 4.05
C ARG A 36 28.62 -7.73 4.76
N GLY A 37 28.11 -7.35 5.94
CA GLY A 37 28.68 -6.26 6.75
C GLY A 37 28.39 -4.85 6.21
N LYS A 38 27.65 -4.71 5.11
CA LYS A 38 27.21 -3.41 4.59
C LYS A 38 25.85 -3.05 5.19
N ILE A 39 25.76 -1.84 5.75
CA ILE A 39 24.54 -1.28 6.33
C ILE A 39 24.29 0.11 5.75
N LEU A 40 23.03 0.52 5.70
CA LEU A 40 22.65 1.88 5.34
C LEU A 40 22.70 2.76 6.59
N MET A 41 23.36 3.91 6.46
CA MET A 41 23.54 4.87 7.54
C MET A 41 23.01 6.25 7.13
N TYR A 42 22.41 6.96 8.07
CA TYR A 42 22.05 8.37 7.95
C TYR A 42 22.52 9.10 9.21
N LYS A 43 23.40 10.11 9.04
CA LYS A 43 23.97 10.92 10.16
C LYS A 43 24.44 10.03 11.33
N ASN A 44 25.28 9.06 11.04
CA ASN A 44 25.85 8.10 12.01
C ASN A 44 24.86 7.19 12.72
N THR A 45 23.61 7.10 12.23
CA THR A 45 22.58 6.18 12.76
C THR A 45 22.23 5.14 11.71
N ILE A 46 22.04 3.89 12.12
CA ILE A 46 21.59 2.81 11.23
C ILE A 46 20.17 3.13 10.80
N CYS A 47 19.93 3.10 9.47
CA CYS A 47 18.63 3.35 8.90
C CYS A 47 17.63 2.21 9.19
N ASP A 48 16.39 2.54 9.52
CA ASP A 48 15.27 1.61 9.47
C ASP A 48 14.84 1.46 8.00
N THR A 49 15.39 0.45 7.33
CA THR A 49 15.22 0.23 5.89
C THR A 49 13.92 -0.51 5.61
N ARG A 50 12.92 0.21 5.13
CA ARG A 50 11.63 -0.33 4.74
C ARG A 50 11.58 -0.59 3.23
N TYR A 51 10.85 -1.60 2.81
CA TYR A 51 10.69 -1.95 1.41
C TYR A 51 9.27 -2.44 1.07
N SER A 52 8.94 -2.43 -0.21
CA SER A 52 7.70 -3.01 -0.75
C SER A 52 8.00 -3.81 -2.01
N LYS A 53 7.13 -4.74 -2.40
CA LYS A 53 7.27 -5.50 -3.65
C LYS A 53 7.13 -4.61 -4.88
N SER A 54 6.21 -3.67 -4.83
CA SER A 54 5.97 -2.68 -5.86
C SER A 54 5.47 -1.39 -5.21
N CYS A 55 6.01 -0.26 -5.63
CA CYS A 55 5.56 1.04 -5.13
C CYS A 55 4.43 1.64 -5.98
N GLY A 56 4.15 1.04 -7.15
CA GLY A 56 3.16 1.54 -8.10
C GLY A 56 3.60 2.80 -8.86
N GLY A 57 4.90 3.15 -8.80
CA GLY A 57 5.51 4.28 -9.51
C GLY A 57 5.99 5.41 -8.61
N ARG A 58 5.50 5.50 -7.36
CA ARG A 58 5.98 6.45 -6.36
C ARG A 58 5.85 5.89 -4.95
N THR A 59 6.90 5.98 -4.16
CA THR A 59 6.86 5.58 -2.75
C THR A 59 6.07 6.60 -1.93
N GLU A 60 5.50 6.16 -0.81
CA GLU A 60 4.91 7.06 0.17
C GLU A 60 5.93 7.38 1.27
N LYS A 61 5.71 8.50 1.97
CA LYS A 61 6.49 8.83 3.18
C LYS A 61 6.33 7.77 4.23
N GLY A 62 7.43 7.43 4.92
CA GLY A 62 7.44 6.37 5.92
C GLY A 62 6.46 6.59 7.06
N ASP A 63 6.37 7.80 7.57
CA ASP A 63 5.46 8.18 8.66
C ASP A 63 3.97 8.20 8.26
N ASN A 64 3.66 8.23 6.98
CA ASN A 64 2.30 8.07 6.48
C ASN A 64 1.83 6.60 6.42
N VAL A 65 2.78 5.64 6.29
CA VAL A 65 2.48 4.22 6.09
C VAL A 65 2.67 3.41 7.37
N TRP A 66 3.67 3.76 8.15
CA TRP A 66 4.00 3.11 9.42
C TRP A 66 3.83 4.08 10.58
N GLU A 67 3.47 3.59 11.73
CA GLU A 67 3.42 4.37 12.98
C GLU A 67 4.84 4.62 13.51
N ILE A 68 5.60 5.43 12.81
CA ILE A 68 6.97 5.82 13.14
C ILE A 68 7.12 7.34 13.06
N ASP A 69 8.10 7.87 13.79
CA ASP A 69 8.50 9.26 13.62
C ASP A 69 9.04 9.51 12.21
N TYR A 70 8.88 10.73 11.73
CA TYR A 70 9.42 11.18 10.47
C TYR A 70 10.91 10.82 10.32
N LYS A 71 11.26 10.22 9.19
CA LYS A 71 12.64 9.87 8.83
C LYS A 71 13.00 10.52 7.49
N PRO A 72 14.01 11.41 7.45
CA PRO A 72 14.39 12.11 6.21
C PRO A 72 14.81 11.18 5.06
N TYR A 73 15.20 9.96 5.35
CA TYR A 73 15.59 8.97 4.36
C TYR A 73 14.42 8.05 3.91
N LEU A 74 13.21 8.26 4.45
CA LEU A 74 11.97 7.57 4.05
C LEU A 74 10.98 8.56 3.40
N GLU A 75 11.49 9.50 2.62
CA GLU A 75 10.67 10.42 1.83
C GLU A 75 10.02 9.74 0.63
N SER A 76 9.00 10.39 0.09
CA SER A 76 8.39 9.98 -1.17
C SER A 76 9.37 10.19 -2.32
N THR A 77 9.55 9.13 -3.13
CA THR A 77 10.48 9.14 -4.26
C THR A 77 9.79 8.56 -5.49
N SER A 78 10.01 9.18 -6.65
CA SER A 78 9.58 8.62 -7.93
C SER A 78 10.44 7.40 -8.28
N ASP A 79 9.78 6.33 -8.75
CA ASP A 79 10.41 5.08 -9.20
C ASP A 79 10.68 5.14 -10.71
N SER A 80 11.43 6.17 -11.15
CA SER A 80 11.73 6.40 -12.57
C SER A 80 13.00 7.22 -12.74
N ASP A 81 13.56 7.21 -13.96
CA ASP A 81 14.66 8.11 -14.35
C ASP A 81 14.20 9.57 -14.53
N TYR A 82 12.89 9.79 -14.58
CA TYR A 82 12.31 11.11 -14.75
C TYR A 82 11.92 11.68 -13.39
N ASN A 83 12.26 12.93 -13.17
CA ASN A 83 11.73 13.66 -12.03
C ASN A 83 10.25 13.99 -12.29
N ASP A 84 9.39 13.07 -11.93
CA ASP A 84 7.94 13.26 -12.02
C ASP A 84 7.47 14.11 -10.84
N GLU A 85 7.24 15.40 -11.09
CA GLU A 85 6.79 16.37 -10.09
C GLU A 85 5.26 16.43 -9.95
N THR A 86 4.53 15.49 -10.56
CA THR A 86 3.06 15.44 -10.46
C THR A 86 2.61 15.43 -9.00
N ASN A 87 1.76 16.36 -8.65
CA ASN A 87 1.18 16.43 -7.31
C ASN A 87 0.07 15.37 -7.14
N LEU A 88 0.43 14.18 -6.68
CA LEU A 88 -0.52 13.09 -6.48
C LEU A 88 -1.42 13.25 -5.24
N SER A 89 -1.23 14.30 -4.44
CA SER A 89 -2.18 14.65 -3.38
C SER A 89 -3.42 15.39 -3.91
N ASP A 90 -3.35 15.91 -5.14
CA ASP A 90 -4.49 16.45 -5.87
C ASP A 90 -5.29 15.35 -6.56
N GLU A 91 -6.62 15.38 -6.42
CA GLU A 91 -7.50 14.30 -6.91
C GLU A 91 -7.46 14.17 -8.43
N GLN A 92 -7.49 15.28 -9.18
CA GLN A 92 -7.48 15.25 -10.64
C GLN A 92 -6.15 14.76 -11.20
N SER A 93 -5.05 15.25 -10.65
CA SER A 93 -3.69 14.84 -11.01
C SER A 93 -3.47 13.36 -10.71
N PHE A 94 -3.97 12.89 -9.57
CA PHE A 94 -3.91 11.48 -9.18
C PHE A 94 -4.72 10.59 -10.13
N GLU A 95 -5.95 10.96 -10.46
CA GLU A 95 -6.82 10.20 -11.36
C GLU A 95 -6.20 10.05 -12.75
N LYS A 96 -5.67 11.15 -13.29
CA LYS A 96 -4.92 11.14 -14.54
C LYS A 96 -3.70 10.21 -14.47
N TRP A 97 -2.87 10.34 -13.45
CA TRP A 97 -1.68 9.52 -13.25
C TRP A 97 -2.01 8.03 -13.08
N LEU A 98 -3.13 7.69 -12.44
CA LEU A 98 -3.56 6.32 -12.25
C LEU A 98 -3.95 5.63 -13.56
N THR A 99 -4.58 6.37 -14.48
CA THR A 99 -5.04 5.85 -15.78
C THR A 99 -3.96 5.86 -16.85
N GLU A 100 -2.96 6.72 -16.72
CA GLU A 100 -1.82 6.77 -17.64
C GLU A 100 -0.82 5.64 -17.37
N GLN A 101 -0.18 5.16 -18.44
CA GLN A 101 0.91 4.20 -18.28
C GLN A 101 2.13 4.89 -17.69
N SER A 102 2.39 4.64 -16.42
CA SER A 102 3.57 5.13 -15.73
C SER A 102 4.87 4.62 -16.36
N LEU A 103 5.85 5.50 -16.49
CA LEU A 103 7.23 5.17 -16.89
C LEU A 103 8.08 4.68 -15.72
N SER A 104 7.45 4.19 -14.64
CA SER A 104 8.14 3.67 -13.48
C SER A 104 8.83 2.34 -13.72
N PHE A 105 9.95 2.08 -13.03
CA PHE A 105 10.71 0.84 -13.13
C PHE A 105 9.89 -0.40 -12.73
N CYS A 106 8.95 -0.26 -11.81
CA CYS A 106 8.02 -1.32 -11.43
C CYS A 106 6.81 -1.44 -12.39
N GLY A 107 6.74 -0.60 -13.44
CA GLY A 107 5.64 -0.56 -14.39
C GLY A 107 5.83 -1.48 -15.59
N PRO A 108 4.73 -1.79 -16.32
CA PRO A 108 4.72 -2.76 -17.39
C PRO A 108 5.54 -2.37 -18.63
N LYS A 109 5.94 -1.11 -18.75
CA LYS A 109 6.86 -0.65 -19.81
C LYS A 109 8.30 -1.12 -19.58
N PHE A 110 8.72 -1.35 -18.33
CA PHE A 110 10.05 -1.86 -17.99
C PHE A 110 10.04 -3.35 -17.69
N ILE A 111 9.02 -3.84 -17.00
CA ILE A 111 8.88 -5.25 -16.64
C ILE A 111 7.48 -5.71 -17.04
N GLU A 112 7.37 -6.53 -18.08
CA GLU A 112 6.10 -7.14 -18.44
C GLU A 112 5.56 -7.99 -17.28
N GLU A 113 4.27 -7.86 -16.98
CA GLU A 113 3.62 -8.57 -15.86
C GLU A 113 3.90 -10.09 -15.87
N LYS A 114 3.92 -10.74 -17.03
CA LYS A 114 4.24 -12.16 -17.17
C LYS A 114 5.64 -12.55 -16.68
N ASN A 115 6.55 -11.58 -16.57
CA ASN A 115 7.92 -11.79 -16.11
C ASN A 115 8.11 -11.48 -14.61
N LEU A 116 7.13 -10.88 -13.97
CA LEU A 116 7.25 -10.46 -12.56
C LEU A 116 7.50 -11.62 -11.59
N SER A 117 6.90 -12.79 -11.84
CA SER A 117 7.13 -13.98 -11.02
C SER A 117 8.60 -14.39 -10.92
N LYS A 118 9.41 -14.12 -11.95
CA LYS A 118 10.86 -14.40 -11.96
C LYS A 118 11.62 -13.55 -10.93
N TYR A 119 11.09 -12.38 -10.59
CA TYR A 119 11.72 -11.41 -9.67
C TYR A 119 11.09 -11.43 -8.28
N LEU A 120 9.79 -11.69 -8.20
CA LEU A 120 9.02 -11.64 -6.96
C LEU A 120 8.91 -13.00 -6.24
N GLY A 121 9.38 -14.09 -6.91
CA GLY A 121 9.23 -15.45 -6.42
C GLY A 121 7.79 -15.98 -6.56
N ASN A 122 7.60 -17.25 -6.24
CA ASN A 122 6.36 -17.98 -6.51
C ASN A 122 5.24 -17.73 -5.48
N VAL A 123 5.42 -16.79 -4.56
CA VAL A 123 4.47 -16.58 -3.45
C VAL A 123 3.17 -15.93 -3.93
N ASP A 124 3.22 -15.18 -5.04
CA ASP A 124 2.09 -14.42 -5.57
C ASP A 124 2.00 -14.58 -7.09
N GLU A 125 1.89 -15.79 -7.59
CA GLU A 125 1.90 -16.11 -9.03
C GLU A 125 0.74 -15.49 -9.83
N LYS A 126 -0.30 -15.00 -9.17
CA LYS A 126 -1.55 -14.53 -9.78
C LYS A 126 -1.92 -13.11 -9.37
N GLY A 127 -1.03 -12.15 -9.50
CA GLY A 127 -1.36 -10.78 -9.11
C GLY A 127 -0.97 -9.74 -10.14
N LYS A 128 -1.80 -8.72 -10.32
CA LYS A 128 -1.41 -7.46 -10.93
C LYS A 128 -0.76 -6.61 -9.86
N TYR A 129 0.51 -6.27 -10.02
CA TYR A 129 1.28 -5.58 -8.98
C TYR A 129 1.36 -4.07 -9.19
N HIS A 130 1.28 -3.62 -10.45
CA HIS A 130 1.44 -2.21 -10.78
C HIS A 130 0.13 -1.45 -10.72
N ARG A 131 -0.90 -1.98 -11.38
CA ARG A 131 -2.27 -1.44 -11.37
C ARG A 131 -3.26 -2.59 -11.30
N TRP A 132 -4.22 -2.48 -10.43
CA TRP A 132 -5.26 -3.48 -10.24
C TRP A 132 -6.55 -2.79 -9.80
N GLU A 133 -7.66 -3.47 -9.95
CA GLU A 133 -8.99 -3.01 -9.62
C GLU A 133 -9.72 -4.09 -8.83
N VAL A 134 -10.45 -3.67 -7.80
CA VAL A 134 -11.36 -4.53 -7.04
C VAL A 134 -12.69 -3.79 -6.89
N CYS A 135 -13.78 -4.47 -7.20
CA CYS A 135 -15.14 -3.94 -7.07
C CYS A 135 -15.86 -4.62 -5.91
N TYR A 136 -16.50 -3.84 -5.08
CA TYR A 136 -17.37 -4.31 -4.01
C TYR A 136 -18.80 -3.84 -4.24
N SER A 137 -19.78 -4.72 -4.01
CA SER A 137 -21.16 -4.33 -3.84
C SER A 137 -21.35 -3.55 -2.54
N ASN A 138 -22.46 -2.84 -2.41
CA ASN A 138 -22.78 -2.10 -1.18
C ASN A 138 -22.84 -3.02 0.03
N ASP A 139 -23.43 -4.22 -0.13
CA ASP A 139 -23.58 -5.19 0.95
C ASP A 139 -22.25 -5.80 1.38
N GLU A 140 -21.36 -6.12 0.43
CA GLU A 140 -20.01 -6.59 0.74
C GLU A 140 -19.21 -5.53 1.51
N LEU A 141 -19.31 -4.27 1.09
CA LEU A 141 -18.61 -3.17 1.74
C LEU A 141 -19.15 -2.90 3.16
N ILE A 142 -20.49 -2.96 3.36
CA ILE A 142 -21.10 -2.88 4.68
C ILE A 142 -20.59 -3.98 5.59
N LYS A 143 -20.55 -5.22 5.09
CA LYS A 143 -20.03 -6.37 5.84
C LYS A 143 -18.56 -6.20 6.21
N ILE A 144 -17.71 -5.83 5.25
CA ILE A 144 -16.27 -5.62 5.49
C ILE A 144 -16.06 -4.55 6.57
N ILE A 145 -16.78 -3.41 6.48
CA ILE A 145 -16.65 -2.33 7.46
C ILE A 145 -17.14 -2.80 8.84
N PHE A 146 -18.25 -3.52 8.90
CA PHE A 146 -18.75 -4.06 10.16
C PHE A 146 -17.76 -5.04 10.80
N ASP A 147 -17.26 -6.00 10.04
CA ASP A 147 -16.31 -7.03 10.52
C ASP A 147 -15.01 -6.41 11.06
N LYS A 148 -14.56 -5.31 10.46
CA LYS A 148 -13.28 -4.65 10.83
C LYS A 148 -13.42 -3.56 11.90
N THR A 149 -14.57 -2.90 11.98
CA THR A 149 -14.75 -1.71 12.84
C THR A 149 -15.87 -1.83 13.87
N GLY A 150 -16.75 -2.83 13.76
CA GLY A 150 -17.98 -2.95 14.54
C GLY A 150 -19.02 -1.87 14.21
N LYS A 151 -18.78 -1.02 13.19
CA LYS A 151 -19.70 0.05 12.80
C LYS A 151 -20.66 -0.45 11.74
N GLN A 152 -21.97 -0.31 12.00
CA GLN A 152 -23.01 -0.86 11.14
C GLN A 152 -23.69 0.23 10.32
N PHE A 153 -23.66 0.01 9.01
CA PHE A 153 -24.43 0.75 8.01
C PHE A 153 -25.62 -0.11 7.54
N SER A 154 -26.74 0.54 7.19
CA SER A 154 -27.81 -0.09 6.40
C SER A 154 -27.60 0.21 4.90
N LYS A 155 -26.92 1.31 4.59
CA LYS A 155 -26.59 1.72 3.22
C LYS A 155 -25.38 2.65 3.27
N ILE A 156 -24.41 2.39 2.42
CA ILE A 156 -23.31 3.32 2.15
C ILE A 156 -23.69 4.11 0.90
N SER A 157 -23.72 5.43 1.00
CA SER A 157 -24.09 6.33 -0.09
C SER A 157 -22.89 6.93 -0.80
N LYS A 158 -21.78 7.14 -0.06
CA LYS A 158 -20.58 7.76 -0.63
C LYS A 158 -19.34 7.40 0.17
N ILE A 159 -18.23 7.26 -0.53
CA ILE A 159 -16.88 7.18 0.05
C ILE A 159 -16.10 8.38 -0.47
N VAL A 160 -15.48 9.13 0.44
CA VAL A 160 -14.83 10.41 0.11
C VAL A 160 -13.39 10.41 0.60
N PRO A 161 -12.40 10.37 -0.29
CA PRO A 161 -11.02 10.67 0.05
C PRO A 161 -10.95 12.12 0.55
N LYS A 162 -10.47 12.30 1.77
CA LYS A 162 -10.32 13.63 2.40
C LYS A 162 -8.89 14.14 2.34
N LYS A 163 -7.95 13.23 2.33
CA LYS A 163 -6.53 13.55 2.26
C LYS A 163 -5.78 12.42 1.58
N ARG A 164 -4.92 12.78 0.64
CA ARG A 164 -3.94 11.88 0.02
C ARG A 164 -2.52 12.24 0.46
N GLY A 165 -1.65 11.26 0.46
CA GLY A 165 -0.21 11.44 0.64
C GLY A 165 0.49 11.78 -0.68
N ALA A 166 1.81 11.90 -0.61
CA ALA A 166 2.64 12.26 -1.75
C ALA A 166 2.62 11.24 -2.89
N SER A 167 2.30 9.99 -2.60
CA SER A 167 2.15 8.90 -3.59
C SER A 167 0.70 8.73 -4.10
N GLY A 168 -0.23 9.58 -3.68
CA GLY A 168 -1.65 9.44 -3.97
C GLY A 168 -2.41 8.48 -3.05
N ARG A 169 -1.74 7.77 -2.13
CA ARG A 169 -2.40 6.90 -1.15
C ARG A 169 -3.30 7.70 -0.23
N ILE A 170 -4.47 7.13 0.09
CA ILE A 170 -5.44 7.79 0.95
C ILE A 170 -4.96 7.71 2.40
N LEU A 171 -4.85 8.87 3.05
CA LEU A 171 -4.48 9.02 4.46
C LEU A 171 -5.68 9.33 5.36
N HIS A 172 -6.77 9.79 4.77
CA HIS A 172 -8.01 10.07 5.46
C HIS A 172 -9.19 9.81 4.53
N LEU A 173 -10.11 8.97 4.97
CA LEU A 173 -11.27 8.51 4.22
C LEU A 173 -12.54 8.70 5.06
N ASP A 174 -13.57 9.29 4.47
CA ASP A 174 -14.91 9.32 5.05
C ASP A 174 -15.84 8.37 4.30
N VAL A 175 -16.55 7.52 5.05
CA VAL A 175 -17.63 6.68 4.56
C VAL A 175 -18.95 7.27 5.03
N LEU A 176 -19.80 7.66 4.11
CA LEU A 176 -21.08 8.32 4.37
C LEU A 176 -22.22 7.37 4.04
N GLY A 177 -23.25 7.35 4.87
CA GLY A 177 -24.40 6.48 4.66
C GLY A 177 -25.45 6.58 5.76
N LYS A 178 -26.25 5.53 5.92
CA LYS A 178 -27.32 5.47 6.91
C LYS A 178 -27.16 4.28 7.85
N LYS A 179 -27.57 4.46 9.10
CA LYS A 179 -27.77 3.37 10.05
C LYS A 179 -29.07 2.63 9.79
N ILE A 180 -29.27 1.48 10.44
CA ILE A 180 -30.50 0.68 10.36
C ILE A 180 -31.76 1.51 10.72
N ASN A 181 -31.63 2.43 11.66
CA ASN A 181 -32.72 3.34 12.06
C ASN A 181 -32.96 4.52 11.10
N GLY A 182 -32.35 4.49 9.90
CA GLY A 182 -32.52 5.51 8.86
C GLY A 182 -31.73 6.81 9.09
N LYS A 183 -31.10 7.01 10.24
CA LYS A 183 -30.31 8.22 10.54
C LYS A 183 -29.03 8.26 9.71
N GLU A 184 -28.67 9.46 9.26
CA GLU A 184 -27.38 9.71 8.61
C GLU A 184 -26.23 9.31 9.53
N PHE A 185 -25.21 8.71 8.95
CA PHE A 185 -24.03 8.24 9.67
C PHE A 185 -22.79 8.44 8.83
N SER A 186 -21.73 8.90 9.47
CA SER A 186 -20.40 9.05 8.88
C SER A 186 -19.38 8.30 9.72
N LEU A 187 -18.51 7.56 9.04
CA LEU A 187 -17.33 6.91 9.61
C LEU A 187 -16.08 7.52 9.00
N SER A 188 -15.28 8.17 9.83
CA SER A 188 -14.01 8.75 9.43
C SER A 188 -12.88 7.78 9.80
N ILE A 189 -12.05 7.41 8.81
CA ILE A 189 -10.94 6.49 8.96
C ILE A 189 -9.66 7.27 8.65
N LYS A 190 -8.76 7.33 9.61
CA LYS A 190 -7.49 8.05 9.51
C LYS A 190 -6.34 7.07 9.54
N SER A 191 -5.29 7.37 8.84
CA SER A 191 -4.08 6.62 8.50
C SER A 191 -4.26 5.63 7.35
N GLU A 192 -3.23 5.53 6.52
CA GLU A 192 -3.16 4.58 5.41
C GLU A 192 -3.29 3.14 5.89
N TYR A 193 -2.65 2.82 7.01
CA TYR A 193 -2.68 1.48 7.60
C TYR A 193 -4.10 1.02 7.98
N GLU A 194 -4.88 1.87 8.67
CA GLU A 194 -6.26 1.51 9.07
C GLU A 194 -7.19 1.41 7.85
N ILE A 195 -7.02 2.29 6.86
CA ILE A 195 -7.78 2.22 5.60
C ILE A 195 -7.49 0.90 4.88
N ARG A 196 -6.21 0.55 4.72
CA ARG A 196 -5.77 -0.70 4.09
C ARG A 196 -6.22 -1.95 4.86
N LYS A 197 -6.18 -1.93 6.17
CA LYS A 197 -6.64 -3.02 7.04
C LYS A 197 -8.13 -3.30 6.87
N ILE A 198 -8.95 -2.27 6.68
CA ILE A 198 -10.40 -2.40 6.45
C ILE A 198 -10.64 -2.96 5.06
N ALA A 199 -10.05 -2.42 4.05
CA ALA A 199 -10.31 -2.80 2.66
C ALA A 199 -9.47 -4.00 2.18
N GLY A 200 -8.58 -4.52 3.01
CA GLY A 200 -7.76 -5.70 2.73
C GLY A 200 -6.64 -5.50 1.71
N ILE A 201 -6.51 -4.30 1.14
CA ILE A 201 -5.57 -4.00 0.05
C ILE A 201 -5.19 -2.51 0.09
N ALA A 202 -3.99 -2.14 -0.36
CA ALA A 202 -3.58 -0.74 -0.49
C ALA A 202 -4.51 -0.01 -1.47
N ILE A 203 -5.31 0.92 -0.95
CA ILE A 203 -6.39 1.54 -1.70
C ILE A 203 -5.90 2.78 -2.42
N SER A 204 -6.08 2.75 -3.72
CA SER A 204 -6.07 3.91 -4.59
C SER A 204 -7.49 4.05 -5.14
N LEU A 205 -8.29 4.94 -4.56
CA LEU A 205 -9.66 5.18 -4.99
C LEU A 205 -9.72 6.11 -6.19
N THR A 206 -10.25 5.62 -7.31
CA THR A 206 -11.03 6.46 -8.22
C THR A 206 -12.50 6.20 -7.94
N VAL A 207 -13.28 7.23 -7.67
CA VAL A 207 -14.73 7.12 -7.53
C VAL A 207 -15.34 7.46 -8.90
N PRO A 208 -15.79 6.49 -9.71
CA PRO A 208 -16.59 6.82 -10.87
C PRO A 208 -17.90 7.44 -10.36
N HIS A 209 -18.26 8.59 -10.88
CA HIS A 209 -19.57 9.15 -10.70
C HIS A 209 -20.61 8.16 -11.26
N LEU A 210 -21.56 7.74 -10.40
CA LEU A 210 -22.74 6.94 -10.70
C LEU A 210 -22.51 5.42 -10.84
N PHE A 211 -23.09 4.74 -9.91
CA PHE A 211 -23.68 3.40 -9.86
C PHE A 211 -23.29 2.63 -8.59
N ASN A 212 -24.18 1.75 -8.13
CA ASN A 212 -24.14 0.90 -6.95
C ASN A 212 -22.93 -0.09 -6.87
N LYS A 213 -21.83 0.20 -7.55
CA LYS A 213 -20.58 -0.54 -7.51
C LYS A 213 -19.45 0.42 -7.19
N PHE A 214 -18.70 0.11 -6.18
CA PHE A 214 -17.45 0.81 -5.86
C PHE A 214 -16.32 -0.03 -6.46
N CYS A 215 -15.68 0.47 -7.52
CA CYS A 215 -14.48 -0.12 -8.11
C CYS A 215 -13.25 0.55 -7.51
N TRP A 216 -12.24 -0.24 -7.18
CA TRP A 216 -11.05 0.16 -6.42
C TRP A 216 -9.77 -0.13 -7.23
#